data_9825a185c88de86fa614971dea19de22
#
_entry.id   9825a185c88de86fa614971dea19de22
#
_cell.length_a   1.000
_cell.length_b   1.000
_cell.length_c   1.000
_cell.angle_alpha   90.00
_cell.angle_beta   90.00
_cell.angle_gamma   90.00
#
_symmetry.space_group_name_H-M   'P 1'
#
loop_
_entity.id
_entity.type
_entity.pdbx_description
1 polymer ?
#
loop_
_entity_poly.entity_id
_entity_poly.type
_entity_poly.pdbx_seq_one_letter_code
_entity_poly.pdbx_strand_id
1 'polypeptide(L)'
;LQNIVLAQVLIYLKRPDPAIALLSRSLEISKQNKRFLWTVRALIWRAVAYYKKQLIKEAFDSLEQALDLAEPNEMIRSFVDSEACMAMMLGQLKTRPLSKSRVRYINLLLGAFEHTNFSNNSATRPNLVEPLTERELEILKLLEGGLTNKELAAKLIISVGTVAWHLKNLYAKLAVRNRTEAISRAKELNLI
;
A
#
# COMPACT_ATOMS: atom_id res chain seq x y z
N LEU A 1 4.38 -15.43 -7.21
CA LEU A 1 4.91 -14.08 -7.19
C LEU A 1 5.01 -13.50 -8.60
N GLN A 2 5.73 -14.15 -9.50
CA GLN A 2 6.02 -13.67 -10.85
C GLN A 2 4.75 -13.31 -11.66
N ASN A 3 3.70 -14.10 -11.58
CA ASN A 3 2.48 -13.87 -12.36
C ASN A 3 1.72 -12.59 -11.94
N ILE A 4 1.72 -12.24 -10.65
CA ILE A 4 1.05 -11.01 -10.20
C ILE A 4 1.82 -9.79 -10.68
N VAL A 5 3.15 -9.80 -10.58
CA VAL A 5 4.00 -8.71 -11.07
C VAL A 5 3.87 -8.56 -12.59
N LEU A 6 3.87 -9.67 -13.33
CA LEU A 6 3.64 -9.62 -14.78
C LEU A 6 2.26 -9.06 -15.13
N ALA A 7 1.23 -9.44 -14.38
CA ALA A 7 -0.12 -8.90 -14.57
C ALA A 7 -0.18 -7.38 -14.33
N GLN A 8 0.53 -6.87 -13.31
CA GLN A 8 0.67 -5.44 -13.05
C GLN A 8 1.29 -4.70 -14.25
N VAL A 9 2.37 -5.23 -14.79
CA VAL A 9 3.01 -4.68 -16.00
C VAL A 9 2.05 -4.69 -17.18
N LEU A 10 1.30 -5.78 -17.40
CA LEU A 10 0.31 -5.86 -18.47
C LEU A 10 -0.82 -4.83 -18.30
N ILE A 11 -1.29 -4.61 -17.09
CA ILE A 11 -2.29 -3.58 -16.79
C ILE A 11 -1.74 -2.19 -17.09
N TYR A 12 -0.50 -1.91 -16.70
CA TYR A 12 0.17 -0.65 -17.00
C TYR A 12 0.33 -0.43 -18.53
N LEU A 13 0.65 -1.48 -19.27
CA LEU A 13 0.74 -1.45 -20.73
C LEU A 13 -0.63 -1.43 -21.44
N LYS A 14 -1.72 -1.20 -20.72
CA LYS A 14 -3.11 -1.18 -21.23
C LYS A 14 -3.54 -2.49 -21.93
N ARG A 15 -3.04 -3.61 -21.43
CA ARG A 15 -3.37 -4.96 -21.88
C ARG A 15 -4.10 -5.75 -20.78
N PRO A 16 -5.36 -5.41 -20.46
CA PRO A 16 -6.07 -6.02 -19.32
C PRO A 16 -6.45 -7.49 -19.55
N ASP A 17 -6.71 -7.91 -20.78
CA ASP A 17 -7.16 -9.30 -21.06
C ASP A 17 -6.12 -10.36 -20.66
N PRO A 18 -4.86 -10.31 -21.12
CA PRO A 18 -3.85 -11.26 -20.66
C PRO A 18 -3.56 -11.12 -19.16
N ALA A 19 -3.70 -9.93 -18.57
CA ALA A 19 -3.56 -9.74 -17.13
C ALA A 19 -4.66 -10.49 -16.36
N ILE A 20 -5.93 -10.38 -16.78
CA ILE A 20 -7.07 -11.08 -16.17
C ILE A 20 -6.87 -12.60 -16.25
N ALA A 21 -6.47 -13.13 -17.40
CA ALA A 21 -6.21 -14.56 -17.55
C ALA A 21 -5.11 -15.05 -16.60
N LEU A 22 -4.02 -14.29 -16.49
CA LEU A 22 -2.90 -14.61 -15.61
C LEU A 22 -3.27 -14.57 -14.13
N LEU A 23 -4.08 -13.57 -13.74
CA LEU A 23 -4.56 -13.39 -12.37
C LEU A 23 -5.57 -14.48 -11.98
N SER A 24 -6.46 -14.86 -12.90
CA SER A 24 -7.41 -15.96 -12.68
C SER A 24 -6.70 -17.29 -12.44
N ARG A 25 -5.69 -17.61 -13.26
CA ARG A 25 -4.85 -18.79 -13.05
C ARG A 25 -4.08 -18.73 -11.72
N SER A 26 -3.54 -17.55 -11.38
CA SER A 26 -2.84 -17.36 -10.10
C SER A 26 -3.76 -17.53 -8.90
N LEU A 27 -5.03 -17.12 -9.05
CA LEU A 27 -6.06 -17.28 -8.04
C LEU A 27 -6.37 -18.74 -7.76
N GLU A 28 -6.55 -19.55 -8.80
CA GLU A 28 -6.78 -21.00 -8.68
C GLU A 28 -5.63 -21.68 -7.93
N ILE A 29 -4.40 -21.42 -8.36
CA ILE A 29 -3.19 -21.99 -7.74
C ILE A 29 -3.06 -21.55 -6.27
N SER A 30 -3.33 -20.27 -5.97
CA SER A 30 -3.19 -19.75 -4.60
C SER A 30 -4.27 -20.29 -3.66
N LYS A 31 -5.50 -20.50 -4.16
CA LYS A 31 -6.59 -21.14 -3.41
C LYS A 31 -6.28 -22.60 -3.10
N GLN A 32 -5.82 -23.38 -4.09
CA GLN A 32 -5.45 -24.80 -3.92
C GLN A 32 -4.33 -24.96 -2.88
N ASN A 33 -3.34 -24.06 -2.90
CA ASN A 33 -2.20 -24.11 -1.99
C ASN A 33 -2.43 -23.34 -0.68
N LYS A 34 -3.66 -22.89 -0.39
CA LYS A 34 -4.03 -22.12 0.82
C LYS A 34 -3.13 -20.88 1.05
N ARG A 35 -2.66 -20.25 -0.02
CA ARG A 35 -1.79 -19.08 0.03
C ARG A 35 -2.61 -17.80 0.14
N PHE A 36 -3.14 -17.54 1.31
CA PHE A 36 -4.07 -16.47 1.62
C PHE A 36 -3.66 -15.08 1.08
N LEU A 37 -2.45 -14.62 1.42
CA LEU A 37 -1.94 -13.31 0.97
C LEU A 37 -1.94 -13.17 -0.56
N TRP A 38 -1.54 -14.24 -1.27
CA TRP A 38 -1.49 -14.23 -2.73
C TRP A 38 -2.87 -14.25 -3.36
N THR A 39 -3.83 -14.92 -2.71
CA THR A 39 -5.24 -14.92 -3.11
C THR A 39 -5.83 -13.51 -3.04
N VAL A 40 -5.64 -12.81 -1.92
CA VAL A 40 -6.10 -11.43 -1.75
C VAL A 40 -5.45 -10.51 -2.80
N ARG A 41 -4.14 -10.57 -2.98
CA ARG A 41 -3.44 -9.75 -3.98
C ARG A 41 -3.89 -10.03 -5.40
N ALA A 42 -4.11 -11.29 -5.78
CA ALA A 42 -4.61 -11.64 -7.11
C ALA A 42 -6.02 -11.08 -7.34
N LEU A 43 -6.91 -11.14 -6.33
CA LEU A 43 -8.25 -10.56 -6.39
C LEU A 43 -8.23 -9.03 -6.55
N ILE A 44 -7.39 -8.34 -5.78
CA ILE A 44 -7.21 -6.88 -5.87
C ILE A 44 -6.78 -6.48 -7.29
N TRP A 45 -5.75 -7.10 -7.83
CA TRP A 45 -5.25 -6.75 -9.15
C TRP A 45 -6.22 -7.18 -10.27
N ARG A 46 -6.99 -8.26 -10.07
CA ARG A 46 -8.06 -8.65 -10.99
C ARG A 46 -9.19 -7.63 -10.99
N ALA A 47 -9.57 -7.10 -9.82
CA ALA A 47 -10.54 -6.02 -9.73
C ALA A 47 -10.07 -4.76 -10.50
N VAL A 48 -8.81 -4.37 -10.34
CA VAL A 48 -8.20 -3.26 -11.09
C VAL A 48 -8.24 -3.52 -12.60
N ALA A 49 -7.87 -4.72 -13.05
CA ALA A 49 -7.86 -5.08 -14.47
C ALA A 49 -9.27 -5.00 -15.08
N TYR A 50 -10.27 -5.54 -14.40
CA TYR A 50 -11.67 -5.46 -14.83
C TYR A 50 -12.17 -4.01 -14.85
N TYR A 51 -11.84 -3.22 -13.84
CA TYR A 51 -12.23 -1.81 -13.77
C TYR A 51 -11.65 -1.01 -14.94
N LYS A 52 -10.36 -1.21 -15.26
CA LYS A 52 -9.73 -0.57 -16.43
C LYS A 52 -10.33 -1.03 -17.76
N LYS A 53 -10.89 -2.23 -17.82
CA LYS A 53 -11.63 -2.76 -18.97
C LYS A 53 -13.09 -2.28 -19.01
N GLN A 54 -13.55 -1.48 -18.05
CA GLN A 54 -14.94 -1.03 -17.89
C GLN A 54 -15.94 -2.19 -17.60
N LEU A 55 -15.45 -3.33 -17.16
CA LEU A 55 -16.24 -4.45 -16.68
C LEU A 55 -16.54 -4.25 -15.20
N ILE A 56 -17.45 -3.31 -14.92
CA ILE A 56 -17.69 -2.77 -13.58
C ILE A 56 -18.21 -3.83 -12.60
N LYS A 57 -19.12 -4.70 -13.07
CA LYS A 57 -19.68 -5.77 -12.24
C LYS A 57 -18.59 -6.73 -11.78
N GLU A 58 -17.79 -7.25 -12.70
CA GLU A 58 -16.70 -8.19 -12.44
C GLU A 58 -15.61 -7.59 -11.57
N ALA A 59 -15.38 -6.27 -11.72
CA ALA A 59 -14.45 -5.52 -10.89
C ALA A 59 -14.92 -5.52 -9.42
N PHE A 60 -16.19 -5.18 -9.18
CA PHE A 60 -16.75 -5.18 -7.82
C PHE A 60 -16.88 -6.59 -7.25
N ASP A 61 -17.27 -7.59 -8.03
CA ASP A 61 -17.30 -8.99 -7.59
C ASP A 61 -15.91 -9.47 -7.10
N SER A 62 -14.85 -9.07 -7.81
CA SER A 62 -13.48 -9.39 -7.42
C SER A 62 -13.05 -8.61 -6.17
N LEU A 63 -13.45 -7.34 -6.05
CA LEU A 63 -13.15 -6.49 -4.91
C LEU A 63 -13.86 -6.98 -3.64
N GLU A 64 -15.13 -7.35 -3.71
CA GLU A 64 -15.88 -7.88 -2.59
C GLU A 64 -15.27 -9.18 -2.08
N GLN A 65 -14.89 -10.11 -2.97
CA GLN A 65 -14.14 -11.32 -2.58
C GLN A 65 -12.80 -11.00 -1.89
N ALA A 66 -12.09 -9.97 -2.36
CA ALA A 66 -10.84 -9.54 -1.72
C ALA A 66 -11.10 -9.00 -0.30
N LEU A 67 -12.15 -8.20 -0.14
CA LEU A 67 -12.54 -7.64 1.15
C LEU A 67 -13.01 -8.71 2.12
N ASP A 68 -13.79 -9.71 1.67
CA ASP A 68 -14.25 -10.84 2.50
C ASP A 68 -13.08 -11.60 3.14
N LEU A 69 -12.02 -11.78 2.38
CA LEU A 69 -10.82 -12.45 2.86
C LEU A 69 -9.94 -11.53 3.72
N ALA A 70 -9.82 -10.26 3.37
CA ALA A 70 -8.87 -9.33 3.96
C ALA A 70 -9.37 -8.69 5.26
N GLU A 71 -10.68 -8.44 5.39
CA GLU A 71 -11.30 -7.77 6.56
C GLU A 71 -11.00 -8.48 7.89
N PRO A 72 -11.15 -9.82 8.02
CA PRO A 72 -10.88 -10.51 9.30
C PRO A 72 -9.42 -10.40 9.75
N ASN A 73 -8.50 -10.08 8.82
CA ASN A 73 -7.06 -9.98 9.07
C ASN A 73 -6.55 -8.53 8.99
N GLU A 74 -7.45 -7.57 8.88
CA GLU A 74 -7.15 -6.13 8.76
C GLU A 74 -6.03 -5.81 7.76
N MET A 75 -6.07 -6.45 6.58
CA MET A 75 -5.04 -6.30 5.55
C MET A 75 -5.18 -4.97 4.82
N ILE A 76 -4.41 -3.97 5.18
CA ILE A 76 -4.46 -2.62 4.60
C ILE A 76 -3.53 -2.48 3.40
N ARG A 77 -2.26 -2.86 3.55
CA ARG A 77 -1.18 -2.59 2.58
C ARG A 77 -1.46 -3.14 1.18
N SER A 78 -2.04 -4.33 1.09
CA SER A 78 -2.34 -4.94 -0.21
C SER A 78 -3.30 -4.12 -1.07
N PHE A 79 -4.18 -3.32 -0.45
CA PHE A 79 -5.08 -2.40 -1.15
C PHE A 79 -4.39 -1.08 -1.46
N VAL A 80 -3.71 -0.49 -0.50
CA VAL A 80 -3.04 0.82 -0.63
C VAL A 80 -1.90 0.78 -1.64
N ASP A 81 -1.15 -0.33 -1.71
CA ASP A 81 -0.06 -0.53 -2.67
C ASP A 81 -0.60 -0.94 -4.07
N SER A 82 -1.91 -0.86 -4.31
CA SER A 82 -2.52 -1.09 -5.62
C SER A 82 -2.60 0.21 -6.44
N GLU A 83 -3.55 0.31 -7.35
CA GLU A 83 -3.75 1.49 -8.19
C GLU A 83 -4.69 2.51 -7.53
N ALA A 84 -4.54 3.80 -7.89
CA ALA A 84 -5.37 4.89 -7.39
C ALA A 84 -6.88 4.67 -7.62
N CYS A 85 -7.27 3.95 -8.68
CA CYS A 85 -8.67 3.58 -8.92
C CYS A 85 -9.28 2.72 -7.81
N MET A 86 -8.46 2.06 -6.99
CA MET A 86 -8.95 1.26 -5.86
C MET A 86 -9.66 2.12 -4.82
N ALA A 87 -9.14 3.31 -4.50
CA ALA A 87 -9.80 4.25 -3.59
C ALA A 87 -11.18 4.68 -4.13
N MET A 88 -11.28 4.95 -5.44
CA MET A 88 -12.56 5.27 -6.08
C MET A 88 -13.55 4.10 -6.02
N MET A 89 -13.09 2.89 -6.28
CA MET A 89 -13.93 1.68 -6.20
C MET A 89 -14.43 1.45 -4.77
N LEU A 90 -13.58 1.60 -3.76
CA LEU A 90 -13.96 1.51 -2.34
C LEU A 90 -14.98 2.58 -1.96
N GLY A 91 -14.82 3.82 -2.43
CA GLY A 91 -15.77 4.91 -2.25
C GLY A 91 -17.14 4.59 -2.86
N GLN A 92 -17.17 4.08 -4.08
CA GLN A 92 -18.42 3.65 -4.75
C GLN A 92 -19.07 2.47 -4.01
N LEU A 93 -18.28 1.53 -3.48
CA LEU A 93 -18.83 0.40 -2.73
C LEU A 93 -19.58 0.86 -1.46
N LYS A 94 -19.16 1.94 -0.80
CA LYS A 94 -19.84 2.52 0.36
C LYS A 94 -21.26 3.01 0.09
N THR A 95 -21.63 3.28 -1.16
CA THR A 95 -23.01 3.69 -1.50
C THR A 95 -24.00 2.53 -1.50
N ARG A 96 -23.50 1.29 -1.38
CA ARG A 96 -24.32 0.08 -1.29
C ARG A 96 -24.69 -0.25 0.17
N PRO A 97 -25.74 -1.01 0.42
CA PRO A 97 -26.05 -1.50 1.75
C PRO A 97 -24.95 -2.47 2.23
N LEU A 98 -24.19 -2.05 3.25
CA LEU A 98 -23.06 -2.81 3.80
C LEU A 98 -23.24 -3.03 5.31
N SER A 99 -22.61 -4.07 5.84
CA SER A 99 -22.52 -4.27 7.30
C SER A 99 -21.68 -3.15 7.95
N LYS A 100 -21.93 -2.90 9.25
CA LYS A 100 -21.18 -1.89 10.01
C LYS A 100 -19.68 -2.20 10.03
N SER A 101 -19.28 -3.47 10.12
CA SER A 101 -17.88 -3.88 10.11
C SER A 101 -17.23 -3.56 8.76
N ARG A 102 -17.92 -3.87 7.64
CA ARG A 102 -17.45 -3.58 6.29
C ARG A 102 -17.26 -2.09 6.06
N VAL A 103 -18.22 -1.25 6.51
CA VAL A 103 -18.10 0.21 6.42
C VAL A 103 -16.89 0.71 7.21
N ARG A 104 -16.67 0.19 8.44
CA ARG A 104 -15.49 0.52 9.24
C ARG A 104 -14.19 0.15 8.52
N TYR A 105 -14.12 -1.06 7.97
CA TYR A 105 -12.92 -1.52 7.27
C TYR A 105 -12.64 -0.72 6.00
N ILE A 106 -13.68 -0.40 5.20
CA ILE A 106 -13.52 0.47 4.02
C ILE A 106 -13.05 1.87 4.43
N ASN A 107 -13.57 2.46 5.52
CA ASN A 107 -13.10 3.75 6.02
C ASN A 107 -11.63 3.69 6.45
N LEU A 108 -11.20 2.60 7.08
CA LEU A 108 -9.80 2.38 7.43
C LEU A 108 -8.89 2.33 6.17
N LEU A 109 -9.34 1.62 5.13
CA LEU A 109 -8.62 1.57 3.85
C LEU A 109 -8.55 2.96 3.19
N LEU A 110 -9.67 3.69 3.10
CA LEU A 110 -9.72 5.02 2.50
C LEU A 110 -8.83 6.02 3.25
N GLY A 111 -8.85 6.02 4.58
CA GLY A 111 -7.94 6.84 5.38
C GLY A 111 -6.47 6.51 5.09
N ALA A 112 -6.13 5.25 4.89
CA ALA A 112 -4.77 4.86 4.53
C ALA A 112 -4.36 5.35 3.12
N PHE A 113 -5.31 5.42 2.16
CA PHE A 113 -5.06 6.04 0.85
C PHE A 113 -4.87 7.55 0.94
N GLU A 114 -5.62 8.25 1.80
CA GLU A 114 -5.46 9.68 2.02
C GLU A 114 -4.04 9.99 2.55
N HIS A 115 -3.56 9.22 3.51
CA HIS A 115 -2.20 9.36 4.03
C HIS A 115 -1.11 9.12 2.97
N THR A 116 -1.35 8.25 1.99
CA THR A 116 -0.42 8.06 0.87
C THR A 116 -0.51 9.18 -0.18
N ASN A 117 -1.71 9.75 -0.40
CA ASN A 117 -1.91 10.84 -1.36
C ASN A 117 -1.41 12.20 -0.86
N PHE A 118 -1.43 12.46 0.46
CA PHE A 118 -0.79 13.64 1.04
C PHE A 118 0.74 13.62 0.84
N SER A 119 1.34 12.44 0.74
CA SER A 119 2.76 12.30 0.39
C SER A 119 3.07 12.67 -1.07
N ASN A 120 2.10 12.58 -1.97
CA ASN A 120 2.29 12.87 -3.40
C ASN A 120 2.00 14.34 -3.77
N ASN A 121 1.33 15.11 -2.93
CA ASN A 121 0.96 16.51 -3.21
C ASN A 121 1.85 17.57 -2.55
N SER A 122 2.92 17.19 -1.89
CA SER A 122 3.93 18.14 -1.38
C SER A 122 4.98 18.48 -2.44
N ALA A 123 4.51 18.97 -3.60
CA ALA A 123 5.37 19.50 -4.66
C ALA A 123 5.91 20.89 -4.26
N THR A 124 6.74 20.96 -3.22
CA THR A 124 7.63 22.12 -3.00
C THR A 124 8.73 21.79 -1.97
N ARG A 125 9.54 20.76 -2.24
CA ARG A 125 10.83 20.62 -1.58
C ARG A 125 11.87 20.13 -2.60
N PRO A 126 12.95 20.89 -2.84
CA PRO A 126 13.95 20.54 -3.84
C PRO A 126 14.80 19.33 -3.39
N ASN A 127 15.08 18.43 -4.33
CA ASN A 127 16.11 17.39 -4.27
C ASN A 127 15.84 16.05 -3.57
N LEU A 128 14.60 15.61 -3.37
CA LEU A 128 14.32 14.20 -3.06
C LEU A 128 13.68 13.51 -4.27
N VAL A 129 14.10 12.29 -4.55
CA VAL A 129 13.50 11.45 -5.63
C VAL A 129 12.04 11.11 -5.29
N GLU A 130 11.71 11.01 -3.99
CA GLU A 130 10.35 10.90 -3.43
C GLU A 130 10.26 11.66 -2.11
N PRO A 131 9.16 12.41 -1.83
CA PRO A 131 8.99 13.10 -0.55
C PRO A 131 8.84 12.12 0.60
N LEU A 132 9.35 12.51 1.78
CA LEU A 132 9.15 11.74 3.01
C LEU A 132 7.70 11.87 3.48
N THR A 133 7.12 10.76 3.92
CA THR A 133 5.81 10.75 4.59
C THR A 133 5.90 11.43 5.96
N GLU A 134 4.77 11.89 6.52
CA GLU A 134 4.74 12.45 7.88
C GLU A 134 5.32 11.48 8.91
N ARG A 135 5.04 10.18 8.75
CA ARG A 135 5.57 9.14 9.64
C ARG A 135 7.08 8.96 9.50
N GLU A 136 7.62 9.07 8.30
CA GLU A 136 9.06 9.04 8.06
C GLU A 136 9.74 10.31 8.59
N LEU A 137 9.09 11.47 8.50
CA LEU A 137 9.57 12.72 9.11
C LEU A 137 9.54 12.64 10.65
N GLU A 138 8.48 12.09 11.23
CA GLU A 138 8.40 11.88 12.67
C GLU A 138 9.49 10.93 13.15
N ILE A 139 9.71 9.81 12.46
CA ILE A 139 10.79 8.87 12.77
C ILE A 139 12.15 9.56 12.62
N LEU A 140 12.36 10.36 11.59
CA LEU A 140 13.60 11.07 11.33
C LEU A 140 13.96 12.06 12.48
N LYS A 141 12.97 12.82 12.97
CA LYS A 141 13.13 13.69 14.14
C LYS A 141 13.50 12.92 15.41
N LEU A 142 12.87 11.77 15.60
CA LEU A 142 13.17 10.90 16.74
C LEU A 142 14.54 10.21 16.61
N LEU A 143 14.98 9.93 15.38
CA LEU A 143 16.34 9.45 15.09
C LEU A 143 17.39 10.50 15.48
N GLU A 144 17.17 11.77 15.17
CA GLU A 144 18.06 12.86 15.56
C GLU A 144 18.21 12.92 17.09
N GLY A 145 17.11 12.68 17.83
CA GLY A 145 17.12 12.58 19.28
C GLY A 145 17.85 11.36 19.86
N GLY A 146 18.48 10.53 19.04
CA GLY A 146 19.32 9.40 19.50
C GLY A 146 18.56 8.12 19.87
N LEU A 147 17.22 8.05 19.71
CA LEU A 147 16.42 6.91 20.14
C LEU A 147 16.78 5.63 19.38
N THR A 148 16.90 4.52 20.08
CA THR A 148 17.07 3.18 19.49
C THR A 148 15.79 2.70 18.81
N ASN A 149 15.88 1.66 17.97
CA ASN A 149 14.69 1.09 17.33
C ASN A 149 13.64 0.57 18.33
N LYS A 150 14.05 0.11 19.50
CA LYS A 150 13.15 -0.30 20.58
C LYS A 150 12.41 0.88 21.19
N GLU A 151 13.12 1.98 21.45
CA GLU A 151 12.52 3.21 21.99
C GLU A 151 11.61 3.88 20.96
N LEU A 152 11.98 3.88 19.69
CA LEU A 152 11.12 4.32 18.59
C LEU A 152 9.83 3.49 18.54
N ALA A 153 9.93 2.17 18.63
CA ALA A 153 8.80 1.27 18.64
C ALA A 153 7.84 1.55 19.80
N ALA A 154 8.39 1.75 21.00
CA ALA A 154 7.62 2.07 22.18
C ALA A 154 6.94 3.44 22.06
N LYS A 155 7.68 4.48 21.62
CA LYS A 155 7.16 5.84 21.50
C LYS A 155 6.10 5.99 20.42
N LEU A 156 6.23 5.21 19.33
CA LEU A 156 5.34 5.24 18.19
C LEU A 156 4.20 4.21 18.26
N ILE A 157 4.18 3.38 19.33
CA ILE A 157 3.21 2.31 19.59
C ILE A 157 3.12 1.34 18.39
N ILE A 158 4.29 0.91 17.90
CA ILE A 158 4.41 -0.04 16.77
C ILE A 158 5.47 -1.11 17.09
N SER A 159 5.53 -2.18 16.29
CA SER A 159 6.56 -3.21 16.46
C SER A 159 7.94 -2.73 16.04
N VAL A 160 9.01 -3.31 16.61
CA VAL A 160 10.41 -3.04 16.20
C VAL A 160 10.61 -3.41 14.72
N GLY A 161 9.94 -4.45 14.24
CA GLY A 161 9.96 -4.81 12.81
C GLY A 161 9.33 -3.74 11.91
N THR A 162 8.26 -3.09 12.38
CA THR A 162 7.62 -1.97 11.65
C THR A 162 8.55 -0.76 11.62
N VAL A 163 9.25 -0.47 12.72
CA VAL A 163 10.29 0.59 12.74
C VAL A 163 11.40 0.29 11.73
N ALA A 164 11.93 -0.93 11.72
CA ALA A 164 12.98 -1.34 10.77
C ALA A 164 12.52 -1.19 9.32
N TRP A 165 11.26 -1.49 9.03
CA TRP A 165 10.67 -1.30 7.70
C TRP A 165 10.58 0.20 7.32
N HIS A 166 10.13 1.08 8.23
CA HIS A 166 10.11 2.51 7.99
C HIS A 166 11.50 3.08 7.76
N LEU A 167 12.49 2.64 8.54
CA LEU A 167 13.87 3.05 8.39
C LEU A 167 14.46 2.65 7.03
N LYS A 168 14.17 1.44 6.58
CA LYS A 168 14.59 0.96 5.24
C LYS A 168 14.04 1.87 4.14
N ASN A 169 12.76 2.24 4.20
CA ASN A 169 12.12 3.11 3.22
C ASN A 169 12.68 4.55 3.31
N LEU A 170 12.84 5.07 4.52
CA LEU A 170 13.44 6.38 4.78
C LEU A 170 14.84 6.48 4.18
N TYR A 171 15.70 5.47 4.43
CA TYR A 171 17.07 5.45 3.89
C TYR A 171 17.09 5.37 2.37
N ALA A 172 16.18 4.59 1.77
CA ALA A 172 16.03 4.52 0.32
C ALA A 172 15.65 5.88 -0.30
N LYS A 173 14.68 6.60 0.31
CA LYS A 173 14.22 7.91 -0.15
C LYS A 173 15.27 9.01 0.01
N LEU A 174 16.06 8.95 1.08
CA LEU A 174 17.18 9.87 1.30
C LEU A 174 18.44 9.50 0.51
N ALA A 175 18.44 8.36 -0.18
CA ALA A 175 19.59 7.78 -0.88
C ALA A 175 20.81 7.59 0.03
N VAL A 176 20.58 7.08 1.26
CA VAL A 176 21.61 6.84 2.28
C VAL A 176 21.60 5.38 2.74
N ARG A 177 22.68 4.95 3.40
CA ARG A 177 22.88 3.54 3.79
C ARG A 177 22.72 3.28 5.28
N ASN A 178 22.82 4.29 6.09
CA ASN A 178 22.81 4.14 7.55
C ASN A 178 22.20 5.36 8.25
N ARG A 179 22.02 5.23 9.58
CA ARG A 179 21.41 6.22 10.44
C ARG A 179 22.14 7.56 10.42
N THR A 180 23.46 7.55 10.52
CA THR A 180 24.28 8.76 10.59
C THR A 180 24.17 9.55 9.30
N GLU A 181 24.26 8.88 8.16
CA GLU A 181 24.04 9.48 6.84
C GLU A 181 22.62 10.05 6.71
N ALA A 182 21.60 9.35 7.24
CA ALA A 182 20.22 9.83 7.19
C ALA A 182 20.02 11.14 7.95
N ILE A 183 20.60 11.27 9.14
CA ILE A 183 20.54 12.51 9.93
C ILE A 183 21.31 13.63 9.23
N SER A 184 22.51 13.37 8.72
CA SER A 184 23.31 14.36 7.99
C SER A 184 22.55 14.87 6.76
N ARG A 185 22.03 13.94 5.95
CA ARG A 185 21.26 14.27 4.74
C ARG A 185 19.97 15.03 5.03
N ALA A 186 19.31 14.70 6.14
CA ALA A 186 18.11 15.41 6.57
C ALA A 186 18.40 16.86 6.95
N LYS A 187 19.53 17.14 7.59
CA LYS A 187 20.00 18.50 7.91
C LYS A 187 20.34 19.28 6.65
N GLU A 188 21.07 18.68 5.72
CA GLU A 188 21.38 19.30 4.42
C GLU A 188 20.11 19.71 3.65
N LEU A 189 19.05 18.92 3.76
CA LEU A 189 17.78 19.16 3.10
C LEU A 189 16.80 20.02 3.92
N ASN A 190 17.22 20.54 5.09
CA ASN A 190 16.38 21.31 6.03
C ASN A 190 15.07 20.59 6.40
N LEU A 191 15.13 19.27 6.61
CA LEU A 191 13.99 18.45 7.02
C LEU A 191 13.83 18.34 8.53
N ILE A 192 14.94 18.54 9.26
CA ILE A 192 15.08 18.55 10.74
C ILE A 192 16.08 19.61 11.16
#